data_03e90f20757837e5a04ac6b89226cb73
#
_entry.id   03e90f20757837e5a04ac6b89226cb73
#
_cell.length_a   1.000
_cell.length_b   1.000
_cell.length_c   1.000
_cell.angle_alpha   90.00
_cell.angle_beta   90.00
_cell.angle_gamma   90.00
#
_symmetry.space_group_name_H-M   'P 1'
#
loop_
_entity.id
_entity.type
_entity.pdbx_description
1 polymer ?
#
loop_
_entity_poly.entity_id
_entity_poly.type
_entity_poly.pdbx_seq_one_letter_code
_entity_poly.pdbx_strand_id
1 'polypeptide(L)'
;QMERLTGLAEIVLGRYPIGPGDVLVVFSTSGVNAAPVEAARFGKARGATVIAVTSVAYSTAAANGRERIADVADFVFDNGAPPGDAVATLASGLTAGPVSTVLGAALLNAFLVEVAADLEKQGHPAPVYQSANMPGAVENNAKLTERYKARNPHL
;
A
#
# COMPACT_ATOMS: atom_id res chain seq x y z
N GLN A 1 14.03 4.50 11.16
CA GLN A 1 13.72 5.64 12.06
C GLN A 1 12.90 6.72 11.38
N MET A 2 13.02 6.92 10.06
CA MET A 2 12.26 7.94 9.30
C MET A 2 10.73 7.75 9.44
N GLU A 3 10.24 6.55 9.53
CA GLU A 3 8.81 6.25 9.75
C GLU A 3 8.23 6.81 11.06
N ARG A 4 9.10 7.22 12.00
CA ARG A 4 8.71 7.82 13.29
C ARG A 4 8.72 9.34 13.28
N LEU A 5 9.15 9.96 12.17
CA LEU A 5 9.20 11.41 12.03
C LEU A 5 7.80 11.94 11.70
N THR A 6 7.32 12.84 12.53
CA THR A 6 6.11 13.61 12.30
C THR A 6 6.32 14.60 11.16
N GLY A 7 5.30 14.77 10.30
CA GLY A 7 5.33 15.67 9.14
C GLY A 7 5.98 15.08 7.88
N LEU A 8 6.64 13.92 7.97
CA LEU A 8 7.29 13.29 6.81
C LEU A 8 6.27 12.93 5.73
N ALA A 9 5.11 12.41 6.12
CA ALA A 9 4.08 12.00 5.17
C ALA A 9 3.58 13.18 4.31
N GLU A 10 3.37 14.34 4.89
CA GLU A 10 2.93 15.54 4.18
C GLU A 10 3.98 16.01 3.16
N ILE A 11 5.25 16.01 3.54
CA ILE A 11 6.36 16.39 2.65
C ILE A 11 6.43 15.45 1.44
N VAL A 12 6.28 14.16 1.66
CA VAL A 12 6.38 13.15 0.59
C VAL A 12 5.14 13.16 -0.28
N LEU A 13 3.95 13.07 0.33
CA LEU A 13 2.68 12.91 -0.37
C LEU A 13 2.17 14.22 -0.98
N GLY A 14 2.57 15.39 -0.43
CA GLY A 14 2.22 16.70 -0.98
C GLY A 14 2.74 16.94 -2.40
N ARG A 15 3.65 16.10 -2.88
CA ARG A 15 4.17 16.14 -4.26
C ARG A 15 3.24 15.50 -5.28
N TYR A 16 2.21 14.78 -4.83
CA TYR A 16 1.28 14.05 -5.68
C TYR A 16 -0.10 14.71 -5.68
N PRO A 17 -0.80 14.73 -6.81
CA PRO A 17 -2.14 15.29 -6.92
C PRO A 17 -3.20 14.32 -6.36
N ILE A 18 -3.07 13.94 -5.09
CA ILE A 18 -4.01 13.07 -4.40
C ILE A 18 -5.30 13.82 -4.10
N GLY A 19 -6.45 13.24 -4.44
CA GLY A 19 -7.75 13.84 -4.24
C GLY A 19 -8.93 12.87 -4.38
N PRO A 20 -10.16 13.39 -4.48
CA PRO A 20 -11.35 12.57 -4.66
C PRO A 20 -11.25 11.65 -5.89
N GLY A 21 -11.64 10.39 -5.71
CA GLY A 21 -11.54 9.36 -6.74
C GLY A 21 -10.21 8.62 -6.77
N ASP A 22 -9.22 9.04 -5.96
CA ASP A 22 -7.98 8.31 -5.79
C ASP A 22 -8.08 7.28 -4.67
N VAL A 23 -7.26 6.25 -4.76
CA VAL A 23 -7.06 5.26 -3.70
C VAL A 23 -5.62 5.34 -3.22
N LEU A 24 -5.44 5.64 -1.94
CA LEU A 24 -4.13 5.62 -1.28
C LEU A 24 -3.96 4.32 -0.50
N VAL A 25 -3.06 3.46 -0.96
CA VAL A 25 -2.73 2.21 -0.25
C VAL A 25 -1.49 2.45 0.61
N VAL A 26 -1.62 2.25 1.92
CA VAL A 26 -0.54 2.48 2.89
C VAL A 26 -0.16 1.17 3.56
N PHE A 27 1.11 0.79 3.42
CA PHE A 27 1.67 -0.42 4.02
C PHE A 27 2.38 -0.11 5.32
N SER A 28 1.93 -0.71 6.41
CA SER A 28 2.60 -0.65 7.70
C SER A 28 2.16 -1.81 8.58
N THR A 29 2.98 -2.82 8.72
CA THR A 29 2.60 -4.05 9.45
C THR A 29 2.31 -3.79 10.92
N SER A 30 3.13 -3.00 11.62
CA SER A 30 2.84 -2.57 13.00
C SER A 30 1.76 -1.48 13.08
N GLY A 31 1.56 -0.72 12.01
CA GLY A 31 0.47 0.24 11.87
C GLY A 31 0.41 1.42 12.84
N VAL A 32 1.47 1.69 13.62
CA VAL A 32 1.45 2.63 14.75
C VAL A 32 2.50 3.74 14.68
N ASN A 33 3.36 3.74 13.66
CA ASN A 33 4.38 4.78 13.51
C ASN A 33 3.79 6.05 12.87
N ALA A 34 4.41 7.20 13.14
CA ALA A 34 3.89 8.50 12.73
C ALA A 34 3.64 8.60 11.22
N ALA A 35 4.65 8.32 10.40
CA ALA A 35 4.55 8.52 8.97
C ALA A 35 3.40 7.71 8.29
N PRO A 36 3.18 6.41 8.53
CA PRO A 36 2.05 5.70 7.93
C PRO A 36 0.69 6.17 8.45
N VAL A 37 0.55 6.52 9.74
CA VAL A 37 -0.71 7.05 10.29
C VAL A 37 -1.01 8.42 9.69
N GLU A 38 -0.03 9.30 9.60
CA GLU A 38 -0.15 10.61 8.96
C GLU A 38 -0.45 10.49 7.46
N ALA A 39 0.14 9.50 6.77
CA ALA A 39 -0.17 9.25 5.36
C ALA A 39 -1.65 8.88 5.16
N ALA A 40 -2.18 8.04 6.03
CA ALA A 40 -3.61 7.70 5.99
C ALA A 40 -4.48 8.94 6.24
N ARG A 41 -4.17 9.74 7.25
CA ARG A 41 -4.86 11.01 7.52
C ARG A 41 -4.77 11.99 6.36
N PHE A 42 -3.60 12.11 5.75
CA PHE A 42 -3.39 12.96 4.59
C PHE A 42 -4.31 12.56 3.42
N GLY A 43 -4.37 11.27 3.09
CA GLY A 43 -5.28 10.75 2.06
C GLY A 43 -6.74 11.08 2.37
N LYS A 44 -7.18 10.82 3.60
CA LYS A 44 -8.54 11.14 4.07
C LYS A 44 -8.85 12.64 3.94
N ALA A 45 -7.95 13.50 4.39
CA ALA A 45 -8.12 14.96 4.34
C ALA A 45 -8.21 15.49 2.90
N ARG A 46 -7.63 14.77 1.92
CA ARG A 46 -7.69 15.08 0.48
C ARG A 46 -8.88 14.45 -0.23
N GLY A 47 -9.72 13.68 0.47
CA GLY A 47 -10.89 13.02 -0.10
C GLY A 47 -10.59 11.72 -0.86
N ALA A 48 -9.39 11.19 -0.74
CA ALA A 48 -9.05 9.89 -1.29
C ALA A 48 -9.60 8.76 -0.42
N THR A 49 -9.88 7.61 -1.04
CA THR A 49 -10.13 6.36 -0.30
C THR A 49 -8.81 5.81 0.22
N VAL A 50 -8.76 5.47 1.51
CA VAL A 50 -7.54 4.95 2.13
C VAL A 50 -7.68 3.47 2.47
N ILE A 51 -6.74 2.67 1.96
CA ILE A 51 -6.60 1.24 2.28
C ILE A 51 -5.34 1.06 3.12
N ALA A 52 -5.49 0.50 4.32
CA ALA A 52 -4.35 0.08 5.15
C ALA A 52 -4.02 -1.39 4.91
N VAL A 53 -2.78 -1.69 4.55
CA VAL A 53 -2.25 -3.06 4.57
C VAL A 53 -1.40 -3.20 5.83
N THR A 54 -1.94 -3.88 6.83
CA THR A 54 -1.36 -3.94 8.19
C THR A 54 -1.65 -5.30 8.82
N SER A 55 -0.95 -5.64 9.87
CA SER A 55 -1.38 -6.75 10.74
C SER A 55 -2.27 -6.21 11.85
N VAL A 56 -3.52 -6.63 11.90
CA VAL A 56 -4.45 -6.23 12.95
C VAL A 56 -3.95 -6.69 14.32
N ALA A 57 -3.46 -7.93 14.41
CA ALA A 57 -2.92 -8.49 15.66
C ALA A 57 -1.67 -7.72 16.12
N TYR A 58 -0.72 -7.48 15.22
CA TYR A 58 0.51 -6.77 15.57
C TYR A 58 0.23 -5.30 15.89
N SER A 59 -0.58 -4.62 15.11
CA SER A 59 -0.92 -3.21 15.36
C SER A 59 -1.62 -3.02 16.71
N THR A 60 -2.49 -3.95 17.09
CA THR A 60 -3.15 -3.94 18.40
C THR A 60 -2.13 -4.12 19.53
N ALA A 61 -1.24 -5.10 19.42
CA ALA A 61 -0.18 -5.34 20.42
C ALA A 61 0.80 -4.17 20.55
N ALA A 62 1.11 -3.49 19.43
CA ALA A 62 2.07 -2.39 19.40
C ALA A 62 1.47 -1.02 19.73
N ALA A 63 0.16 -0.87 19.78
CA ALA A 63 -0.52 0.43 19.90
C ALA A 63 -0.13 1.20 21.16
N ASN A 64 -0.19 0.58 22.34
CA ASN A 64 0.07 1.25 23.62
C ASN A 64 -0.65 2.59 23.74
N GLY A 65 -1.94 2.65 23.39
CA GLY A 65 -2.75 3.87 23.40
C GLY A 65 -2.54 4.82 22.21
N ARG A 66 -1.64 4.50 21.29
CA ARG A 66 -1.47 5.26 20.04
C ARG A 66 -2.54 4.90 19.03
N GLU A 67 -2.90 5.86 18.19
CA GLU A 67 -3.73 5.62 17.03
C GLU A 67 -3.01 4.69 16.03
N ARG A 68 -3.78 3.82 15.40
CA ARG A 68 -3.30 2.88 14.39
C ARG A 68 -3.76 3.31 13.01
N ILE A 69 -3.03 2.92 11.98
CA ILE A 69 -3.46 3.14 10.60
C ILE A 69 -4.84 2.50 10.32
N ALA A 70 -5.13 1.36 10.97
CA ALA A 70 -6.43 0.69 10.87
C ALA A 70 -7.60 1.50 11.44
N ASP A 71 -7.34 2.43 12.36
CA ASP A 71 -8.37 3.29 12.96
C ASP A 71 -8.70 4.49 12.05
N VAL A 72 -7.83 4.81 11.08
CA VAL A 72 -7.95 5.95 10.16
C VAL A 72 -8.46 5.53 8.78
N ALA A 73 -8.02 4.37 8.29
CA ALA A 73 -8.31 3.91 6.94
C ALA A 73 -9.80 3.58 6.71
N ASP A 74 -10.26 3.68 5.46
CA ASP A 74 -11.60 3.25 5.06
C ASP A 74 -11.71 1.72 4.99
N PHE A 75 -10.61 1.07 4.55
CA PHE A 75 -10.53 -0.38 4.43
C PHE A 75 -9.21 -0.89 5.03
N VAL A 76 -9.27 -2.07 5.61
CA VAL A 76 -8.11 -2.73 6.19
C VAL A 76 -7.92 -4.09 5.52
N PHE A 77 -6.73 -4.28 4.92
CA PHE A 77 -6.26 -5.57 4.45
C PHE A 77 -5.33 -6.13 5.53
N ASP A 78 -5.85 -7.08 6.32
CA ASP A 78 -5.06 -7.75 7.35
C ASP A 78 -4.08 -8.73 6.68
N ASN A 79 -2.79 -8.46 6.82
CA ASN A 79 -1.76 -9.34 6.28
C ASN A 79 -1.43 -10.54 7.19
N GLY A 80 -2.02 -10.61 8.39
CA GLY A 80 -1.87 -11.73 9.32
C GLY A 80 -0.45 -11.94 9.86
N ALA A 81 0.49 -11.02 9.63
CA ALA A 81 1.85 -11.14 10.14
C ALA A 81 1.86 -11.16 11.69
N PRO A 82 2.65 -12.02 12.32
CA PRO A 82 2.71 -12.07 13.79
C PRO A 82 3.38 -10.80 14.36
N PRO A 83 3.15 -10.47 15.64
CA PRO A 83 3.91 -9.44 16.33
C PRO A 83 5.41 -9.67 16.20
N GLY A 84 6.13 -8.62 15.74
CA GLY A 84 7.56 -8.73 15.41
C GLY A 84 7.87 -9.16 13.97
N ASP A 85 6.84 -9.53 13.18
CA ASP A 85 6.93 -9.84 11.74
C ASP A 85 7.68 -11.14 11.38
N ALA A 86 8.43 -11.75 12.29
CA ALA A 86 9.27 -12.91 12.01
C ALA A 86 8.56 -14.22 12.40
N VAL A 87 8.63 -15.24 11.54
CA VAL A 87 7.85 -16.51 11.68
C VAL A 87 8.69 -17.72 12.05
N ALA A 88 10.02 -17.67 11.91
CA ALA A 88 10.92 -18.77 12.24
C ALA A 88 11.69 -18.49 13.54
N THR A 89 11.71 -19.49 14.45
CA THR A 89 12.55 -19.42 15.65
C THR A 89 13.81 -20.26 15.45
N LEU A 90 14.96 -19.61 15.57
CA LEU A 90 16.26 -20.27 15.47
C LEU A 90 16.63 -21.02 16.77
N ALA A 91 17.62 -21.91 16.69
CA ALA A 91 18.11 -22.65 17.87
C ALA A 91 18.59 -21.74 19.02
N SER A 92 19.01 -20.52 18.69
CA SER A 92 19.39 -19.51 19.68
C SER A 92 18.21 -18.82 20.38
N GLY A 93 16.98 -19.08 19.96
CA GLY A 93 15.78 -18.38 20.42
C GLY A 93 15.48 -17.08 19.66
N LEU A 94 16.34 -16.65 18.76
CA LEU A 94 16.07 -15.48 17.89
C LEU A 94 15.00 -15.81 16.85
N THR A 95 14.16 -14.82 16.52
CA THR A 95 13.20 -14.94 15.43
C THR A 95 13.79 -14.36 14.13
N ALA A 96 13.46 -15.01 13.01
CA ALA A 96 13.92 -14.67 11.66
C ALA A 96 12.78 -14.87 10.64
N GLY A 97 13.01 -14.47 9.40
CA GLY A 97 12.04 -14.65 8.31
C GLY A 97 10.86 -13.68 8.41
N PRO A 98 11.09 -12.37 8.18
CA PRO A 98 9.99 -11.40 8.12
C PRO A 98 9.08 -11.71 6.93
N VAL A 99 7.77 -11.66 7.15
CA VAL A 99 6.76 -12.05 6.15
C VAL A 99 5.94 -10.90 5.61
N SER A 100 6.00 -9.73 6.24
CA SER A 100 5.16 -8.59 5.89
C SER A 100 5.27 -8.14 4.43
N THR A 101 6.50 -8.12 3.88
CA THR A 101 6.72 -7.74 2.48
C THR A 101 6.08 -8.73 1.51
N VAL A 102 6.26 -10.04 1.76
CA VAL A 102 5.70 -11.09 0.90
C VAL A 102 4.17 -11.06 0.97
N LEU A 103 3.60 -11.02 2.17
CA LEU A 103 2.16 -11.01 2.37
C LEU A 103 1.52 -9.72 1.83
N GLY A 104 2.15 -8.57 2.09
CA GLY A 104 1.67 -7.29 1.56
C GLY A 104 1.68 -7.24 0.04
N ALA A 105 2.75 -7.70 -0.60
CA ALA A 105 2.83 -7.79 -2.06
C ALA A 105 1.80 -8.77 -2.64
N ALA A 106 1.61 -9.93 -2.01
CA ALA A 106 0.62 -10.92 -2.44
C ALA A 106 -0.80 -10.36 -2.37
N LEU A 107 -1.17 -9.72 -1.26
CA LEU A 107 -2.49 -9.08 -1.09
C LEU A 107 -2.73 -7.98 -2.12
N LEU A 108 -1.76 -7.10 -2.34
CA LEU A 108 -1.91 -6.03 -3.31
C LEU A 108 -2.07 -6.59 -4.73
N ASN A 109 -1.24 -7.56 -5.12
CA ASN A 109 -1.35 -8.16 -6.45
C ASN A 109 -2.70 -8.87 -6.64
N ALA A 110 -3.17 -9.64 -5.67
CA ALA A 110 -4.47 -10.28 -5.73
C ALA A 110 -5.59 -9.24 -5.90
N PHE A 111 -5.58 -8.18 -5.11
CA PHE A 111 -6.54 -7.09 -5.22
C PHE A 111 -6.50 -6.42 -6.59
N LEU A 112 -5.32 -6.10 -7.12
CA LEU A 112 -5.19 -5.45 -8.43
C LEU A 112 -5.65 -6.36 -9.59
N VAL A 113 -5.45 -7.67 -9.48
CA VAL A 113 -5.97 -8.64 -10.47
C VAL A 113 -7.50 -8.63 -10.48
N GLU A 114 -8.15 -8.63 -9.31
CA GLU A 114 -9.61 -8.55 -9.22
C GLU A 114 -10.14 -7.22 -9.76
N VAL A 115 -9.46 -6.09 -9.46
CA VAL A 115 -9.82 -4.78 -10.03
C VAL A 115 -9.72 -4.80 -11.54
N ALA A 116 -8.65 -5.36 -12.10
CA ALA A 116 -8.47 -5.48 -13.55
C ALA A 116 -9.59 -6.34 -14.20
N ALA A 117 -9.90 -7.48 -13.58
CA ALA A 117 -10.97 -8.37 -14.05
C ALA A 117 -12.35 -7.70 -14.01
N ASP A 118 -12.62 -6.91 -12.97
CA ASP A 118 -13.89 -6.21 -12.85
C ASP A 118 -14.02 -5.04 -13.85
N LEU A 119 -12.92 -4.34 -14.13
CA LEU A 119 -12.90 -3.34 -15.20
C LEU A 119 -13.26 -3.96 -16.55
N GLU A 120 -12.67 -5.10 -16.90
CA GLU A 120 -12.95 -5.79 -18.15
C GLU A 120 -14.41 -6.30 -18.22
N LYS A 121 -14.96 -6.85 -17.14
CA LYS A 121 -16.37 -7.23 -17.06
C LYS A 121 -17.33 -6.05 -17.32
N GLN A 122 -16.91 -4.83 -16.93
CA GLN A 122 -17.64 -3.59 -17.16
C GLN A 122 -17.40 -2.99 -18.56
N GLY A 123 -16.59 -3.64 -19.40
CA GLY A 123 -16.25 -3.17 -20.76
C GLY A 123 -15.15 -2.10 -20.78
N HIS A 124 -14.43 -1.93 -19.71
CA HIS A 124 -13.29 -1.00 -19.62
C HIS A 124 -11.97 -1.77 -19.71
N PRO A 125 -11.12 -1.51 -20.71
CA PRO A 125 -9.80 -2.14 -20.79
C PRO A 125 -8.97 -1.83 -19.54
N ALA A 126 -8.50 -2.88 -18.88
CA ALA A 126 -7.65 -2.74 -17.69
C ALA A 126 -6.29 -2.12 -18.07
N PRO A 127 -5.82 -1.06 -17.38
CA PRO A 127 -4.56 -0.39 -17.69
C PRO A 127 -3.35 -1.15 -17.14
N VAL A 128 -3.06 -2.32 -17.71
CA VAL A 128 -2.01 -3.21 -17.23
C VAL A 128 -0.75 -3.07 -18.08
N TYR A 129 0.37 -2.74 -17.43
CA TYR A 129 1.70 -2.81 -18.05
C TYR A 129 2.11 -4.26 -18.30
N GLN A 130 2.60 -4.53 -19.50
CA GLN A 130 3.11 -5.84 -19.88
C GLN A 130 4.63 -5.90 -19.73
N SER A 131 5.17 -7.11 -19.48
CA SER A 131 6.62 -7.30 -19.52
C SER A 131 7.15 -6.91 -20.90
N ALA A 132 8.21 -6.09 -20.95
CA ALA A 132 8.79 -5.59 -22.19
C ALA A 132 9.26 -6.69 -23.16
N ASN A 133 9.42 -7.91 -22.67
CA ASN A 133 9.80 -9.09 -23.48
C ASN A 133 8.61 -9.75 -24.18
N MET A 134 7.38 -9.27 -23.95
CA MET A 134 6.19 -9.81 -24.60
C MET A 134 5.91 -9.06 -25.91
N PRO A 135 5.41 -9.77 -26.95
CA PRO A 135 5.03 -9.13 -28.21
C PRO A 135 3.98 -8.03 -27.99
N GLY A 136 4.18 -6.85 -28.59
CA GLY A 136 3.27 -5.70 -28.48
C GLY A 136 3.36 -4.92 -27.15
N ALA A 137 4.19 -5.34 -26.20
CA ALA A 137 4.30 -4.71 -24.89
C ALA A 137 4.81 -3.27 -24.96
N VAL A 138 5.75 -3.00 -25.85
CA VAL A 138 6.36 -1.66 -25.98
C VAL A 138 5.30 -0.62 -26.36
N GLU A 139 4.49 -0.91 -27.37
CA GLU A 139 3.43 -0.02 -27.85
C GLU A 139 2.30 0.13 -26.81
N ASN A 140 1.91 -0.97 -26.14
CA ASN A 140 0.92 -0.94 -25.09
C ASN A 140 1.38 -0.06 -23.92
N ASN A 141 2.60 -0.28 -23.44
CA ASN A 141 3.16 0.44 -22.31
C ASN A 141 3.36 1.93 -22.62
N ALA A 142 3.80 2.26 -23.84
CA ALA A 142 3.93 3.66 -24.26
C ALA A 142 2.59 4.41 -24.23
N LYS A 143 1.49 3.76 -24.68
CA LYS A 143 0.14 4.35 -24.62
C LYS A 143 -0.31 4.58 -23.17
N LEU A 144 -0.04 3.65 -22.27
CA LEU A 144 -0.37 3.79 -20.86
C LEU A 144 0.46 4.90 -20.20
N THR A 145 1.76 4.97 -20.47
CA THR A 145 2.64 6.02 -19.98
C THR A 145 2.12 7.39 -20.41
N GLU A 146 1.82 7.58 -21.69
CA GLU A 146 1.28 8.84 -22.22
C GLU A 146 -0.04 9.23 -21.54
N ARG A 147 -0.94 8.25 -21.31
CA ARG A 147 -2.22 8.49 -20.67
C ARG A 147 -2.11 8.96 -19.23
N TYR A 148 -1.13 8.44 -18.48
CA TYR A 148 -1.05 8.64 -17.03
C TYR A 148 0.09 9.56 -16.57
N LYS A 149 1.03 9.96 -17.44
CA LYS A 149 2.19 10.78 -17.09
C LYS A 149 1.84 12.08 -16.38
N ALA A 150 0.73 12.71 -16.73
CA ALA A 150 0.31 13.98 -16.12
C ALA A 150 -0.04 13.83 -14.62
N ARG A 151 -0.34 12.61 -14.18
CA ARG A 151 -0.68 12.30 -12.78
C ARG A 151 0.47 11.65 -12.00
N ASN A 152 1.50 11.20 -12.70
CA ASN A 152 2.64 10.55 -12.08
C ASN A 152 3.92 11.36 -12.37
N PRO A 153 4.47 12.05 -11.37
CA PRO A 153 5.68 12.86 -11.56
C PRO A 153 6.96 12.06 -11.83
N HIS A 154 6.85 10.72 -11.85
CA HIS A 154 7.97 9.81 -12.10
C HIS A 154 7.90 9.08 -13.46
N LEU A 155 6.91 9.39 -14.30
CA LEU A 155 6.77 8.87 -15.66
C LEU A 155 7.31 9.84 -16.71
#